data_1061b1bd4c5691af8f413a5d6d37e04e
#
_entry.id   1061b1bd4c5691af8f413a5d6d37e04e
#
_cell.length_a   1.000
_cell.length_b   1.000
_cell.length_c   1.000
_cell.angle_alpha   90.00
_cell.angle_beta   90.00
_cell.angle_gamma   90.00
#
_symmetry.space_group_name_H-M   'P 1'
#
loop_
_entity.id
_entity.type
_entity.pdbx_description
1 polymer ?
#
loop_
_entity_poly.entity_id
_entity_poly.type
_entity_poly.pdbx_seq_one_letter_code
_entity_poly.pdbx_strand_id
1 'polypeptide(L)'
;PERLAAFASVPMQDIGFAVEELERAVRELGFLGAYIGTDFGMPLNDVRLNPFYEKLVDLNVPLFIHPAPAGIDGPLGDANLKQFDLDIIVGFAAQETIAVCTLIYGGVLQRYPDLDICLSHGGGATGYAYGRMRMAAQKRPWASAELQVDGAFDALLHRLWFDTHVHDAASLALLTQHVNEARLVFGTNFSGWDQQDYNVRQEAKRYTHNAQRLLRAGGTT
;
A
#
# COMPACT_ATOMS: atom_id res chain seq x y z
N PRO A 1 22.70 10.74 -4.78
CA PRO A 1 21.48 10.82 -5.58
C PRO A 1 21.43 9.79 -6.71
N GLU A 2 22.54 9.39 -7.30
CA GLU A 2 22.53 8.40 -8.40
C GLU A 2 22.15 6.97 -7.99
N ARG A 3 22.19 6.65 -6.72
CA ARG A 3 21.98 5.29 -6.19
C ARG A 3 20.84 5.17 -5.19
N LEU A 4 20.34 6.28 -4.69
CA LEU A 4 19.30 6.35 -3.67
C LEU A 4 18.21 7.31 -4.11
N ALA A 5 16.97 6.94 -3.85
CA ALA A 5 15.79 7.78 -3.97
C ALA A 5 14.96 7.66 -2.68
N ALA A 6 14.01 8.55 -2.48
CA ALA A 6 13.22 8.59 -1.28
C ALA A 6 11.74 8.88 -1.57
N PHE A 7 10.90 8.55 -0.59
CA PHE A 7 9.50 8.96 -0.51
C PHE A 7 9.32 10.00 0.58
N ALA A 8 8.42 10.93 0.37
CA ALA A 8 8.07 11.94 1.35
C ALA A 8 7.25 11.34 2.50
N SER A 9 7.72 11.45 3.71
CA SER A 9 6.89 11.32 4.89
C SER A 9 6.18 12.65 5.12
N VAL A 10 4.86 12.64 5.13
CA VAL A 10 4.03 13.85 5.15
C VAL A 10 3.16 13.91 6.41
N PRO A 11 2.82 15.12 6.92
CA PRO A 11 2.10 15.30 8.18
C PRO A 11 0.59 15.06 8.01
N MET A 12 0.16 13.80 7.95
CA MET A 12 -1.22 13.39 7.71
C MET A 12 -2.23 13.85 8.78
N GLN A 13 -1.77 14.44 9.86
CA GLN A 13 -2.60 15.11 10.89
C GLN A 13 -3.25 16.38 10.36
N ASP A 14 -2.66 17.01 9.33
CA ASP A 14 -3.19 18.16 8.62
C ASP A 14 -3.01 17.98 7.12
N ILE A 15 -4.13 17.81 6.40
CA ILE A 15 -4.10 17.51 4.98
C ILE A 15 -3.57 18.67 4.13
N GLY A 16 -3.81 19.92 4.57
CA GLY A 16 -3.26 21.10 3.89
C GLY A 16 -1.72 21.06 3.90
N PHE A 17 -1.13 20.90 5.08
CA PHE A 17 0.32 20.76 5.21
C PHE A 17 0.87 19.49 4.53
N ALA A 18 0.13 18.38 4.53
CA ALA A 18 0.54 17.18 3.82
C ALA A 18 0.62 17.41 2.30
N VAL A 19 -0.31 18.14 1.72
CA VAL A 19 -0.32 18.53 0.29
C VAL A 19 0.83 19.44 -0.05
N GLU A 20 1.09 20.46 0.77
CA GLU A 20 2.20 21.42 0.58
C GLU A 20 3.56 20.72 0.67
N GLU A 21 3.75 19.88 1.69
CA GLU A 21 5.01 19.14 1.87
C GLU A 21 5.24 18.10 0.78
N LEU A 22 4.18 17.41 0.32
CA LEU A 22 4.30 16.50 -0.81
C LEU A 22 4.77 17.24 -2.07
N GLU A 23 4.15 18.37 -2.39
CA GLU A 23 4.55 19.18 -3.56
C GLU A 23 6.00 19.64 -3.46
N ARG A 24 6.39 20.16 -2.29
CA ARG A 24 7.77 20.58 -2.02
C ARG A 24 8.76 19.43 -2.17
N ALA A 25 8.46 18.28 -1.56
CA ALA A 25 9.34 17.12 -1.58
C ALA A 25 9.55 16.58 -3.00
N VAL A 26 8.50 16.53 -3.81
CA VAL A 26 8.59 16.04 -5.19
C VAL A 26 9.30 17.08 -6.08
N ARG A 27 8.88 18.35 -6.04
CA ARG A 27 9.40 19.37 -6.99
C ARG A 27 10.77 19.89 -6.64
N GLU A 28 11.08 20.06 -5.34
CA GLU A 28 12.33 20.69 -4.89
C GLU A 28 13.39 19.66 -4.47
N LEU A 29 12.97 18.52 -3.87
CA LEU A 29 13.90 17.51 -3.38
C LEU A 29 14.02 16.29 -4.29
N GLY A 30 13.16 16.17 -5.31
CA GLY A 30 13.18 15.06 -6.26
C GLY A 30 12.71 13.73 -5.65
N PHE A 31 11.83 13.76 -4.64
CA PHE A 31 11.25 12.56 -4.06
C PHE A 31 10.29 11.91 -5.05
N LEU A 32 10.18 10.58 -4.99
CA LEU A 32 9.48 9.80 -6.01
C LEU A 32 8.01 9.51 -5.67
N GLY A 33 7.52 9.99 -4.54
CA GLY A 33 6.14 9.80 -4.09
C GLY A 33 5.98 10.08 -2.61
N ALA A 34 4.84 9.70 -2.06
CA ALA A 34 4.55 9.79 -0.64
C ALA A 34 4.62 8.43 0.06
N TYR A 35 4.91 8.45 1.35
CA TYR A 35 4.90 7.31 2.26
C TYR A 35 4.08 7.66 3.50
N ILE A 36 2.99 6.93 3.74
CA ILE A 36 2.08 7.16 4.87
C ILE A 36 1.83 5.88 5.66
N GLY A 37 1.34 6.03 6.88
CA GLY A 37 0.84 4.94 7.69
C GLY A 37 -0.57 4.50 7.28
N THR A 38 -0.97 3.31 7.72
CA THR A 38 -2.36 2.82 7.60
C THR A 38 -3.30 3.51 8.58
N ASP A 39 -2.77 4.02 9.69
CA ASP A 39 -3.51 4.69 10.76
C ASP A 39 -2.87 6.04 11.12
N PHE A 40 -3.59 7.11 10.88
CA PHE A 40 -3.24 8.49 11.26
C PHE A 40 -4.47 9.25 11.76
N GLY A 41 -5.44 8.52 12.34
CA GLY A 41 -6.63 9.08 12.95
C GLY A 41 -7.81 9.31 12.00
N MET A 42 -7.69 8.90 10.73
CA MET A 42 -8.83 8.87 9.80
C MET A 42 -8.69 7.69 8.82
N PRO A 43 -9.83 7.11 8.35
CA PRO A 43 -9.79 6.01 7.39
C PRO A 43 -9.33 6.48 6.00
N LEU A 44 -8.66 5.59 5.25
CA LEU A 44 -8.12 5.89 3.92
C LEU A 44 -9.19 6.30 2.88
N ASN A 45 -10.46 6.03 3.10
CA ASN A 45 -11.57 6.46 2.23
C ASN A 45 -12.24 7.76 2.65
N ASP A 46 -11.75 8.43 3.70
CA ASP A 46 -12.31 9.71 4.15
C ASP A 46 -12.20 10.76 3.05
N VAL A 47 -13.29 11.49 2.81
CA VAL A 47 -13.33 12.52 1.76
C VAL A 47 -12.39 13.68 2.02
N ARG A 48 -11.98 13.92 3.26
CA ARG A 48 -10.97 14.92 3.63
C ARG A 48 -9.60 14.62 3.01
N LEU A 49 -9.33 13.37 2.63
CA LEU A 49 -8.11 12.96 1.94
C LEU A 49 -8.13 13.28 0.43
N ASN A 50 -9.27 13.67 -0.14
CA ASN A 50 -9.36 13.93 -1.58
C ASN A 50 -8.30 14.93 -2.08
N PRO A 51 -8.01 16.08 -1.42
CA PRO A 51 -6.97 16.98 -1.90
C PRO A 51 -5.56 16.35 -1.94
N PHE A 52 -5.28 15.42 -1.02
CA PHE A 52 -4.01 14.70 -1.00
C PHE A 52 -3.92 13.67 -2.16
N TYR A 53 -4.99 12.92 -2.42
CA TYR A 53 -5.04 11.99 -3.56
C TYR A 53 -4.99 12.74 -4.90
N GLU A 54 -5.68 13.86 -5.03
CA GLU A 54 -5.62 14.75 -6.21
C GLU A 54 -4.19 15.24 -6.45
N LYS A 55 -3.49 15.68 -5.41
CA LYS A 55 -2.09 16.12 -5.50
C LYS A 55 -1.15 15.01 -5.96
N LEU A 56 -1.31 13.78 -5.49
CA LEU A 56 -0.53 12.63 -5.97
C LEU A 56 -0.75 12.37 -7.46
N VAL A 57 -1.99 12.46 -7.93
CA VAL A 57 -2.34 12.33 -9.36
C VAL A 57 -1.73 13.48 -10.16
N ASP A 58 -1.88 14.73 -9.71
CA ASP A 58 -1.34 15.92 -10.39
C ASP A 58 0.19 15.87 -10.53
N LEU A 59 0.87 15.39 -9.50
CA LEU A 59 2.32 15.22 -9.52
C LEU A 59 2.75 13.95 -10.26
N ASN A 60 1.81 13.08 -10.62
CA ASN A 60 2.05 11.77 -11.23
C ASN A 60 3.04 10.90 -10.44
N VAL A 61 2.85 10.81 -9.14
CA VAL A 61 3.68 10.04 -8.22
C VAL A 61 2.87 9.02 -7.42
N PRO A 62 3.45 7.86 -7.05
CA PRO A 62 2.76 6.83 -6.29
C PRO A 62 2.64 7.19 -4.80
N LEU A 63 1.69 6.53 -4.16
CA LEU A 63 1.52 6.45 -2.72
C LEU A 63 2.00 5.10 -2.21
N PHE A 64 2.91 5.08 -1.24
CA PHE A 64 3.26 3.89 -0.48
C PHE A 64 2.57 3.92 0.89
N ILE A 65 1.98 2.79 1.28
CA ILE A 65 1.29 2.62 2.54
C ILE A 65 1.98 1.50 3.34
N HIS A 66 2.38 1.85 4.56
CA HIS A 66 3.02 0.94 5.51
C HIS A 66 2.15 0.79 6.76
N PRO A 67 2.15 -0.34 7.43
CA PRO A 67 1.38 -0.49 8.65
C PRO A 67 1.77 0.53 9.71
N ALA A 68 0.78 1.04 10.41
CA ALA A 68 0.92 1.87 11.59
C ALA A 68 -0.22 1.47 12.54
N PRO A 69 -0.07 0.36 13.27
CA PRO A 69 -1.13 -0.11 14.14
C PRO A 69 -1.37 0.89 15.26
N ALA A 70 -2.63 1.13 15.59
CA ALA A 70 -3.03 1.92 16.72
C ALA A 70 -2.31 1.42 17.97
N GLY A 71 -1.63 2.33 18.69
CA GLY A 71 -0.91 1.99 19.91
C GLY A 71 0.61 2.20 19.86
N ILE A 72 1.18 2.56 18.72
CA ILE A 72 2.54 3.13 18.70
C ILE A 72 2.54 4.45 19.46
N ASP A 73 1.55 5.31 19.19
CA ASP A 73 1.39 6.63 19.83
C ASP A 73 0.05 6.77 20.60
N GLY A 74 -0.70 5.67 20.80
CA GLY A 74 -2.01 5.69 21.42
C GLY A 74 -2.45 4.33 22.00
N PRO A 75 -3.68 4.20 22.50
CA PRO A 75 -4.19 2.95 23.03
C PRO A 75 -4.38 1.94 21.90
N LEU A 76 -3.88 0.71 22.10
CA LEU A 76 -4.15 -0.42 21.23
C LEU A 76 -5.65 -0.75 21.21
N GLY A 77 -6.18 -1.07 20.03
CA GLY A 77 -7.55 -1.54 19.89
C GLY A 77 -7.78 -2.92 20.55
N ASP A 78 -6.75 -3.78 20.57
CA ASP A 78 -6.77 -5.08 21.26
C ASP A 78 -5.57 -5.18 22.23
N ALA A 79 -5.87 -5.39 23.50
CA ALA A 79 -4.86 -5.53 24.53
C ALA A 79 -3.93 -6.75 24.34
N ASN A 80 -4.38 -7.78 23.62
CA ASN A 80 -3.55 -8.95 23.31
C ASN A 80 -2.38 -8.60 22.39
N LEU A 81 -2.50 -7.57 21.57
CA LEU A 81 -1.42 -7.12 20.69
C LEU A 81 -0.20 -6.57 21.46
N LYS A 82 -0.33 -6.25 22.75
CA LYS A 82 0.78 -5.75 23.58
C LYS A 82 1.82 -6.80 23.98
N GLN A 83 1.54 -8.08 23.78
CA GLN A 83 2.43 -9.16 24.16
C GLN A 83 3.11 -9.75 22.94
N PHE A 84 4.35 -10.20 23.09
CA PHE A 84 5.09 -10.98 22.09
C PHE A 84 5.25 -10.23 20.74
N ASP A 85 5.28 -8.90 20.76
CA ASP A 85 5.32 -8.06 19.55
C ASP A 85 4.19 -8.38 18.55
N LEU A 86 3.01 -8.80 19.05
CA LEU A 86 1.88 -9.16 18.20
C LEU A 86 1.30 -7.97 17.44
N ASP A 87 1.55 -6.75 17.88
CA ASP A 87 1.26 -5.53 17.14
C ASP A 87 2.04 -5.47 15.81
N ILE A 88 3.29 -5.92 15.80
CA ILE A 88 4.12 -6.05 14.60
C ILE A 88 3.76 -7.33 13.83
N ILE A 89 3.76 -8.48 14.52
CA ILE A 89 3.65 -9.80 13.86
C ILE A 89 2.27 -10.01 13.24
N VAL A 90 1.20 -9.60 13.90
CA VAL A 90 -0.19 -9.78 13.45
C VAL A 90 -0.85 -8.45 13.11
N GLY A 91 -0.58 -7.41 13.91
CA GLY A 91 -1.18 -6.10 13.76
C GLY A 91 -0.84 -5.46 12.41
N PHE A 92 0.41 -5.54 11.97
CA PHE A 92 0.82 -5.03 10.65
C PHE A 92 0.05 -5.69 9.51
N ALA A 93 0.01 -7.02 9.48
CA ALA A 93 -0.72 -7.75 8.44
C ALA A 93 -2.23 -7.43 8.47
N ALA A 94 -2.81 -7.27 9.67
CA ALA A 94 -4.22 -6.89 9.81
C ALA A 94 -4.47 -5.48 9.27
N GLN A 95 -3.63 -4.50 9.60
CA GLN A 95 -3.76 -3.12 9.17
C GLN A 95 -3.65 -2.98 7.64
N GLU A 96 -2.73 -3.67 7.02
CA GLU A 96 -2.58 -3.66 5.55
C GLU A 96 -3.79 -4.30 4.86
N THR A 97 -4.30 -5.41 5.39
CA THR A 97 -5.53 -6.03 4.87
C THR A 97 -6.72 -5.10 4.99
N ILE A 98 -6.84 -4.37 6.11
CA ILE A 98 -7.86 -3.33 6.31
C ILE A 98 -7.67 -2.19 5.30
N ALA A 99 -6.44 -1.76 5.05
CA ALA A 99 -6.14 -0.72 4.06
C ALA A 99 -6.59 -1.14 2.66
N VAL A 100 -6.26 -2.36 2.20
CA VAL A 100 -6.72 -2.91 0.92
C VAL A 100 -8.26 -2.87 0.84
N CYS A 101 -8.94 -3.38 1.88
CA CYS A 101 -10.40 -3.36 1.94
C CYS A 101 -10.96 -1.94 1.88
N THR A 102 -10.39 -1.01 2.65
CA THR A 102 -10.87 0.38 2.73
C THR A 102 -10.70 1.11 1.40
N LEU A 103 -9.57 0.91 0.72
CA LEU A 103 -9.31 1.52 -0.59
C LEU A 103 -10.29 1.02 -1.66
N ILE A 104 -10.60 -0.28 -1.66
CA ILE A 104 -11.53 -0.89 -2.63
C ILE A 104 -12.97 -0.59 -2.26
N TYR A 105 -13.42 -0.95 -1.07
CA TYR A 105 -14.82 -0.82 -0.65
C TYR A 105 -15.25 0.64 -0.50
N GLY A 106 -14.34 1.49 -0.05
CA GLY A 106 -14.55 2.92 0.12
C GLY A 106 -14.47 3.74 -1.16
N GLY A 107 -14.26 3.10 -2.31
CA GLY A 107 -14.31 3.74 -3.63
C GLY A 107 -13.13 4.65 -3.96
N VAL A 108 -12.00 4.55 -3.24
CA VAL A 108 -10.82 5.39 -3.51
C VAL A 108 -10.29 5.12 -4.91
N LEU A 109 -10.14 3.84 -5.26
CA LEU A 109 -9.61 3.44 -6.56
C LEU A 109 -10.54 3.85 -7.72
N GLN A 110 -11.85 3.89 -7.51
CA GLN A 110 -12.80 4.35 -8.53
C GLN A 110 -12.72 5.87 -8.72
N ARG A 111 -12.59 6.63 -7.61
CA ARG A 111 -12.46 8.10 -7.67
C ARG A 111 -11.16 8.55 -8.32
N TYR A 112 -10.08 7.78 -8.10
CA TYR A 112 -8.73 8.12 -8.57
C TYR A 112 -8.17 6.99 -9.45
N PRO A 113 -8.65 6.85 -10.71
CA PRO A 113 -8.24 5.76 -11.60
C PRO A 113 -6.75 5.79 -11.97
N ASP A 114 -6.12 6.95 -11.93
CA ASP A 114 -4.71 7.14 -12.31
C ASP A 114 -3.76 7.10 -11.10
N LEU A 115 -4.29 6.94 -9.88
CA LEU A 115 -3.48 6.85 -8.68
C LEU A 115 -2.90 5.45 -8.50
N ASP A 116 -1.58 5.33 -8.47
CA ASP A 116 -0.89 4.11 -8.08
C ASP A 116 -0.66 4.08 -6.57
N ILE A 117 -1.16 3.03 -5.91
CA ILE A 117 -0.99 2.79 -4.47
C ILE A 117 -0.27 1.47 -4.27
N CYS A 118 0.83 1.49 -3.52
CA CYS A 118 1.62 0.32 -3.17
C CYS A 118 1.47 0.01 -1.67
N LEU A 119 1.12 -1.23 -1.36
CA LEU A 119 1.03 -1.74 0.01
C LEU A 119 2.30 -2.51 0.36
N SER A 120 2.83 -2.30 1.56
CA SER A 120 3.95 -3.08 2.09
C SER A 120 3.52 -4.52 2.41
N HIS A 121 4.49 -5.39 2.65
CA HIS A 121 4.33 -6.79 3.12
C HIS A 121 3.25 -7.58 2.35
N GLY A 122 3.19 -7.38 1.00
CA GLY A 122 2.19 -8.02 0.16
C GLY A 122 0.74 -7.65 0.49
N GLY A 123 0.51 -6.52 1.18
CA GLY A 123 -0.81 -6.13 1.67
C GLY A 123 -1.31 -7.02 2.81
N GLY A 124 -0.40 -7.52 3.65
CA GLY A 124 -0.70 -8.32 4.83
C GLY A 124 -1.32 -9.68 4.49
N ALA A 125 -2.49 -9.96 5.05
CA ALA A 125 -3.20 -11.22 4.83
C ALA A 125 -4.09 -11.21 3.56
N THR A 126 -3.87 -10.29 2.61
CA THR A 126 -4.71 -10.14 1.40
C THR A 126 -4.85 -11.44 0.62
N GLY A 127 -3.74 -12.15 0.37
CA GLY A 127 -3.78 -13.43 -0.35
C GLY A 127 -4.64 -14.48 0.36
N TYR A 128 -4.51 -14.61 1.68
CA TYR A 128 -5.29 -15.54 2.49
C TYR A 128 -6.77 -15.14 2.57
N ALA A 129 -7.06 -13.86 2.76
CA ALA A 129 -8.42 -13.35 2.95
C ALA A 129 -9.17 -13.09 1.64
N TYR A 130 -8.53 -13.20 0.49
CA TYR A 130 -9.07 -12.85 -0.83
C TYR A 130 -10.49 -13.33 -1.07
N GLY A 131 -10.76 -14.64 -0.91
CA GLY A 131 -12.09 -15.20 -1.18
C GLY A 131 -13.18 -14.60 -0.29
N ARG A 132 -12.85 -14.30 0.98
CA ARG A 132 -13.76 -13.66 1.92
C ARG A 132 -14.02 -12.20 1.56
N MET A 133 -12.97 -11.47 1.17
CA MET A 133 -13.07 -10.06 0.75
C MET A 133 -13.90 -9.92 -0.52
N ARG A 134 -13.63 -10.74 -1.54
CA ARG A 134 -14.40 -10.77 -2.79
C ARG A 134 -15.89 -11.09 -2.54
N MET A 135 -16.19 -12.11 -1.72
CA MET A 135 -17.57 -12.46 -1.38
C MET A 135 -18.28 -11.32 -0.63
N ALA A 136 -17.57 -10.62 0.26
CA ALA A 136 -18.12 -9.46 0.97
C ALA A 136 -18.48 -8.33 0.00
N ALA A 137 -17.61 -8.01 -0.95
CA ALA A 137 -17.88 -7.03 -2.01
C ALA A 137 -19.15 -7.36 -2.81
N GLN A 138 -19.39 -8.63 -3.10
CA GLN A 138 -20.54 -9.05 -3.89
C GLN A 138 -21.87 -9.11 -3.10
N LYS A 139 -21.81 -9.43 -1.79
CA LYS A 139 -23.01 -9.83 -1.04
C LYS A 139 -23.41 -8.92 0.11
N ARG A 140 -22.52 -8.02 0.56
CA ARG A 140 -22.84 -7.21 1.73
C ARG A 140 -23.66 -5.98 1.35
N PRO A 141 -24.63 -5.56 2.18
CA PRO A 141 -25.56 -4.47 1.86
C PRO A 141 -24.89 -3.09 1.77
N TRP A 142 -23.69 -2.93 2.29
CA TRP A 142 -22.92 -1.68 2.18
C TRP A 142 -22.14 -1.56 0.87
N ALA A 143 -21.99 -2.66 0.11
CA ALA A 143 -21.26 -2.60 -1.17
C ALA A 143 -22.10 -1.85 -2.23
N SER A 144 -21.42 -0.98 -2.98
CA SER A 144 -22.07 -0.26 -4.08
C SER A 144 -22.51 -1.21 -5.20
N ALA A 145 -23.46 -0.79 -6.01
CA ALA A 145 -23.95 -1.60 -7.13
C ALA A 145 -22.82 -1.97 -8.10
N GLU A 146 -21.89 -1.05 -8.33
CA GLU A 146 -20.74 -1.27 -9.20
C GLU A 146 -19.77 -2.31 -8.61
N LEU A 147 -19.58 -2.30 -7.29
CA LEU A 147 -18.72 -3.27 -6.61
C LEU A 147 -19.33 -4.67 -6.55
N GLN A 148 -20.66 -4.78 -6.58
CA GLN A 148 -21.37 -6.05 -6.59
C GLN A 148 -21.32 -6.79 -7.94
N VAL A 149 -20.90 -6.10 -9.01
CA VAL A 149 -20.70 -6.72 -10.33
C VAL A 149 -19.61 -7.79 -10.24
N ASP A 150 -19.85 -8.94 -10.87
CA ASP A 150 -18.85 -10.02 -10.88
C ASP A 150 -17.54 -9.56 -11.53
N GLY A 151 -16.42 -9.88 -10.89
CA GLY A 151 -15.09 -9.43 -11.32
C GLY A 151 -14.71 -8.00 -10.91
N ALA A 152 -15.63 -7.17 -10.41
CA ALA A 152 -15.32 -5.78 -10.06
C ALA A 152 -14.27 -5.68 -8.93
N PHE A 153 -14.39 -6.51 -7.89
CA PHE A 153 -13.41 -6.57 -6.81
C PHE A 153 -12.03 -6.96 -7.36
N ASP A 154 -11.97 -7.97 -8.21
CA ASP A 154 -10.70 -8.45 -8.80
C ASP A 154 -10.05 -7.37 -9.67
N ALA A 155 -10.84 -6.67 -10.49
CA ALA A 155 -10.35 -5.57 -11.31
C ALA A 155 -9.73 -4.44 -10.47
N LEU A 156 -10.30 -4.12 -9.32
CA LEU A 156 -9.78 -3.11 -8.41
C LEU A 156 -8.54 -3.62 -7.65
N LEU A 157 -8.57 -4.85 -7.16
CA LEU A 157 -7.43 -5.47 -6.49
C LEU A 157 -6.21 -5.52 -7.42
N HIS A 158 -6.40 -5.85 -8.69
CA HIS A 158 -5.34 -5.90 -9.71
C HIS A 158 -4.76 -4.52 -10.06
N ARG A 159 -5.35 -3.43 -9.60
CA ARG A 159 -4.80 -2.08 -9.75
C ARG A 159 -3.84 -1.69 -8.64
N LEU A 160 -3.93 -2.34 -7.47
CA LEU A 160 -3.00 -2.10 -6.38
C LEU A 160 -1.62 -2.70 -6.68
N TRP A 161 -0.60 -2.04 -6.17
CA TRP A 161 0.76 -2.53 -6.15
C TRP A 161 1.06 -3.14 -4.78
N PHE A 162 1.96 -4.11 -4.76
CA PHE A 162 2.38 -4.76 -3.53
C PHE A 162 3.89 -5.00 -3.57
N ASP A 163 4.54 -4.88 -2.42
CA ASP A 163 5.89 -5.37 -2.34
C ASP A 163 5.93 -6.90 -2.10
N THR A 164 7.09 -7.48 -2.28
CA THR A 164 7.27 -8.94 -2.15
C THR A 164 7.84 -9.37 -0.81
N HIS A 165 7.83 -8.50 0.19
CA HIS A 165 8.32 -8.82 1.52
C HIS A 165 7.25 -9.58 2.33
N VAL A 166 7.09 -10.87 2.04
CA VAL A 166 6.06 -11.76 2.62
C VAL A 166 6.64 -12.98 3.35
N HIS A 167 7.91 -12.94 3.71
CA HIS A 167 8.68 -13.85 4.58
C HIS A 167 8.91 -15.28 4.06
N ASP A 168 8.07 -15.83 3.19
CA ASP A 168 8.26 -17.17 2.64
C ASP A 168 7.67 -17.34 1.22
N ALA A 169 8.16 -18.36 0.51
CA ALA A 169 7.77 -18.62 -0.87
C ALA A 169 6.29 -19.05 -1.02
N ALA A 170 5.72 -19.73 -0.02
CA ALA A 170 4.32 -20.16 -0.08
C ALA A 170 3.36 -18.98 0.05
N SER A 171 3.67 -18.05 0.96
CA SER A 171 2.90 -16.80 1.11
C SER A 171 2.98 -15.94 -0.14
N LEU A 172 4.16 -15.81 -0.76
CA LEU A 172 4.32 -15.10 -2.02
C LEU A 172 3.53 -15.78 -3.15
N ALA A 173 3.59 -17.11 -3.25
CA ALA A 173 2.83 -17.87 -4.24
C ALA A 173 1.31 -17.70 -4.06
N LEU A 174 0.82 -17.68 -2.81
CA LEU A 174 -0.58 -17.42 -2.52
C LEU A 174 -0.99 -16.00 -2.93
N LEU A 175 -0.18 -15.00 -2.64
CA LEU A 175 -0.44 -13.62 -3.05
C LEU A 175 -0.51 -13.52 -4.58
N THR A 176 0.47 -14.08 -5.30
CA THR A 176 0.55 -14.00 -6.77
C THR A 176 -0.60 -14.70 -7.50
N GLN A 177 -1.34 -15.59 -6.84
CA GLN A 177 -2.55 -16.18 -7.43
C GLN A 177 -3.71 -15.17 -7.54
N HIS A 178 -3.69 -14.10 -6.76
CA HIS A 178 -4.83 -13.20 -6.60
C HIS A 178 -4.54 -11.75 -6.99
N VAL A 179 -3.27 -11.39 -7.15
CA VAL A 179 -2.86 -10.04 -7.55
C VAL A 179 -2.20 -10.04 -8.93
N ASN A 180 -2.08 -8.87 -9.52
CA ASN A 180 -1.40 -8.74 -10.81
C ASN A 180 0.13 -8.75 -10.62
N GLU A 181 0.81 -9.79 -11.10
CA GLU A 181 2.26 -9.93 -10.98
C GLU A 181 3.03 -8.75 -11.59
N ALA A 182 2.48 -8.10 -12.64
CA ALA A 182 3.06 -6.89 -13.21
C ALA A 182 3.00 -5.68 -12.27
N ARG A 183 2.35 -5.80 -11.11
CA ARG A 183 2.26 -4.77 -10.06
C ARG A 183 2.94 -5.20 -8.75
N LEU A 184 3.82 -6.19 -8.81
CA LEU A 184 4.69 -6.53 -7.69
C LEU A 184 6.02 -5.77 -7.79
N VAL A 185 6.51 -5.28 -6.66
CA VAL A 185 7.82 -4.65 -6.54
C VAL A 185 8.65 -5.36 -5.47
N PHE A 186 9.97 -5.36 -5.62
CA PHE A 186 10.85 -6.04 -4.68
C PHE A 186 11.03 -5.22 -3.41
N GLY A 187 10.63 -5.76 -2.26
CA GLY A 187 10.87 -5.23 -0.93
C GLY A 187 11.84 -6.10 -0.14
N THR A 188 12.75 -5.51 0.61
CA THR A 188 13.77 -6.24 1.39
C THR A 188 13.66 -6.05 2.88
N ASN A 189 12.93 -5.04 3.32
CA ASN A 189 12.98 -4.55 4.70
C ASN A 189 14.41 -4.44 5.25
N PHE A 190 15.30 -3.82 4.45
CA PHE A 190 16.72 -3.72 4.75
C PHE A 190 16.96 -3.13 6.15
N SER A 191 17.80 -3.80 6.94
CA SER A 191 18.04 -3.52 8.36
C SER A 191 16.86 -3.76 9.31
N GLY A 192 15.72 -4.25 8.85
CA GLY A 192 14.65 -4.73 9.72
C GLY A 192 15.02 -6.05 10.40
N TRP A 193 14.38 -6.33 11.53
CA TRP A 193 14.61 -7.56 12.32
C TRP A 193 14.24 -8.83 11.54
N ASP A 194 13.36 -8.73 10.56
CA ASP A 194 12.82 -9.80 9.73
C ASP A 194 13.37 -9.77 8.29
N GLN A 195 14.45 -9.03 8.07
CA GLN A 195 15.16 -9.04 6.80
C GLN A 195 15.58 -10.46 6.44
N GLN A 196 15.15 -10.93 5.26
CA GLN A 196 15.53 -12.26 4.77
C GLN A 196 16.84 -12.23 3.98
N ASP A 197 17.52 -13.39 3.96
CA ASP A 197 18.69 -13.60 3.11
C ASP A 197 18.24 -13.84 1.66
N TYR A 198 18.15 -12.77 0.89
CA TYR A 198 17.87 -12.83 -0.54
C TYR A 198 19.15 -12.71 -1.37
N ASN A 199 19.17 -13.38 -2.51
CA ASN A 199 20.02 -12.92 -3.60
C ASN A 199 19.40 -11.63 -4.19
N VAL A 200 19.67 -10.51 -3.54
CA VAL A 200 19.08 -9.20 -3.87
C VAL A 200 19.19 -8.86 -5.35
N ARG A 201 20.34 -9.19 -5.99
CA ARG A 201 20.54 -8.91 -7.42
C ARG A 201 19.63 -9.75 -8.32
N GLN A 202 19.37 -10.99 -7.95
CA GLN A 202 18.48 -11.86 -8.73
C GLN A 202 17.04 -11.46 -8.57
N GLU A 203 16.58 -11.27 -7.35
CA GLU A 203 15.20 -10.87 -7.06
C GLU A 203 14.90 -9.46 -7.60
N ALA A 204 15.80 -8.50 -7.39
CA ALA A 204 15.62 -7.16 -7.94
C ALA A 204 15.44 -7.17 -9.47
N LYS A 205 16.20 -7.99 -10.20
CA LYS A 205 16.06 -8.08 -11.67
C LYS A 205 14.65 -8.51 -12.10
N ARG A 206 14.01 -9.42 -11.36
CA ARG A 206 12.65 -9.89 -11.67
C ARG A 206 11.64 -8.75 -11.65
N TYR A 207 11.78 -7.82 -10.73
CA TYR A 207 10.81 -6.75 -10.50
C TYR A 207 11.29 -5.35 -10.96
N THR A 208 12.47 -5.23 -11.55
CA THR A 208 13.04 -3.93 -11.98
C THR A 208 12.08 -3.17 -12.90
N HIS A 209 11.53 -3.83 -13.92
CA HIS A 209 10.61 -3.17 -14.84
C HIS A 209 9.35 -2.65 -14.14
N ASN A 210 8.80 -3.42 -13.20
CA ASN A 210 7.65 -3.01 -12.41
C ASN A 210 7.98 -1.78 -11.54
N ALA A 211 9.12 -1.82 -10.85
CA ALA A 211 9.57 -0.68 -10.04
C ALA A 211 9.78 0.58 -10.89
N GLN A 212 10.41 0.46 -12.07
CA GLN A 212 10.56 1.57 -13.00
C GLN A 212 9.23 2.19 -13.43
N ARG A 213 8.22 1.36 -13.69
CA ARG A 213 6.88 1.83 -14.04
C ARG A 213 6.20 2.53 -12.86
N LEU A 214 6.21 1.93 -11.67
CA LEU A 214 5.62 2.51 -10.47
C LEU A 214 6.25 3.86 -10.13
N LEU A 215 7.58 3.94 -10.20
CA LEU A 215 8.35 5.12 -9.80
C LEU A 215 8.52 6.15 -10.92
N ARG A 216 7.97 5.91 -12.11
CA ARG A 216 8.19 6.75 -13.29
C ARG A 216 9.70 6.93 -13.63
N ALA A 217 10.52 5.97 -13.21
CA ALA A 217 11.96 5.99 -13.34
C ALA A 217 12.41 5.15 -14.54
N GLY A 218 12.22 5.62 -15.76
CA GLY A 218 12.57 4.82 -16.95
C GLY A 218 12.43 5.56 -18.28
N GLY A 219 12.18 6.84 -18.24
CA GLY A 219 11.93 7.67 -19.42
C GLY A 219 13.03 8.65 -19.76
N THR A 220 14.30 8.19 -19.83
CA THR A 220 15.37 8.92 -20.55
C THR A 220 16.38 7.92 -21.07
N THR A 221 16.18 7.44 -22.25
CA THR A 221 17.24 7.08 -23.19
C THR A 221 17.12 7.98 -24.39
#